data_1f72ca6c07a89005ec2e45ae0988714b
#
_entry.id   1f72ca6c07a89005ec2e45ae0988714b
#
_cell.length_a   1.000
_cell.length_b   1.000
_cell.length_c   1.000
_cell.angle_alpha   90.00
_cell.angle_beta   90.00
_cell.angle_gamma   90.00
#
_symmetry.space_group_name_H-M   'P 1'
#
loop_
_entity.id
_entity.type
_entity.pdbx_description
1 polymer ?
#
loop_
_entity_poly.entity_id
_entity_poly.type
_entity_poly.pdbx_seq_one_letter_code
_entity_poly.pdbx_strand_id
1 'polypeptide(L)'
;MSAVPAHAVVGEVAKEGTYSYTAQIMIGDHVRGCTGVLVDPQWVLTAGACFAEKPGEAPSAGKPRLKTTVTVGRTDLNSSHGTVSEVGELVPHPSRGVVLARLDRPAVGVDSIAVADTPAVEGKTLAAAGFGRTKDEWAPERLHTTTLTADKVGDDLLTLTPAGTAGGICQGDAGGPVVREDENGSELVALAAGSNGAGCFGSEATGPGQATAIRVDGLNSWLRDHFKSSLLMPGQRLNPGEKLEGARVELRMQKDGNLAMYHKAGGQVLWATQTFGNPGAYLQMQSDGNLVVYKKTGGQGKGGNLWASDTFRSPGSYLQLQDDGNMVVYKKDGGQGKGGSLWSSDTFGRPVTFTSGLELRPGQWIENKNTTLLMQRDGNLVLQHRESGVTVWASGTSGVGNYARMQDDGNLVVYKAGGGQGKGGDLWSTKTSKNPGAFLHLQDDGNLVVYKKDGGPGKGGSLWNSATWGRPTTLAGGQELQAGQWTSSKAGLLIMRYDGNLALYRRGDGTLLWASGTSGVGNYARMQDDGNLVVYKASGGQGKGGDLWSTKTSKNPQAFLRLEDDGKLVIYKPGGGQGEGVLWKVG
;
A
#
# COMPACT_ATOMS: atom_id res chain seq x y z
N MET A 1 36.15 -48.88 12.65
CA MET A 1 36.04 -47.49 13.13
C MET A 1 34.99 -46.84 12.25
N SER A 2 33.77 -46.74 12.78
CA SER A 2 32.69 -46.02 12.05
C SER A 2 32.97 -44.53 12.17
N ALA A 3 33.14 -43.89 11.05
CA ALA A 3 33.20 -42.41 11.00
C ALA A 3 31.85 -41.86 11.44
N VAL A 4 31.81 -41.15 12.53
CA VAL A 4 30.66 -40.34 12.94
C VAL A 4 30.62 -39.16 11.97
N PRO A 5 29.49 -38.90 11.28
CA PRO A 5 29.41 -37.74 10.40
C PRO A 5 29.52 -36.44 11.21
N ALA A 6 30.29 -35.52 10.71
CA ALA A 6 30.48 -34.17 11.27
C ALA A 6 29.25 -33.28 10.99
N HIS A 7 28.83 -32.49 11.96
CA HIS A 7 27.54 -31.77 12.00
C HIS A 7 27.71 -30.24 12.05
N ALA A 8 26.76 -29.54 11.44
CA ALA A 8 26.73 -28.09 11.23
C ALA A 8 25.37 -27.45 11.60
N VAL A 9 25.13 -26.14 11.76
CA VAL A 9 24.88 -25.40 13.00
C VAL A 9 25.64 -26.24 13.93
N VAL A 10 26.57 -26.12 14.59
CA VAL A 10 27.20 -27.38 15.06
C VAL A 10 26.08 -28.35 15.52
N GLY A 11 25.43 -29.01 14.55
CA GLY A 11 24.23 -29.81 14.68
C GLY A 11 24.03 -30.77 13.49
N GLU A 12 22.84 -31.28 13.25
CA GLU A 12 22.53 -32.23 12.16
C GLU A 12 21.94 -31.53 10.93
N VAL A 13 22.19 -32.04 9.73
CA VAL A 13 21.50 -31.61 8.52
C VAL A 13 20.00 -31.88 8.71
N ALA A 14 19.19 -30.85 8.50
CA ALA A 14 17.74 -30.96 8.60
C ALA A 14 17.19 -32.00 7.62
N LYS A 15 16.23 -32.80 8.07
CA LYS A 15 15.51 -33.71 7.18
C LYS A 15 14.71 -32.91 6.17
N GLU A 16 14.62 -33.42 4.94
CA GLU A 16 13.89 -32.75 3.88
C GLU A 16 12.45 -32.41 4.33
N GLY A 17 12.04 -31.14 4.12
CA GLY A 17 10.72 -30.63 4.47
C GLY A 17 10.53 -30.22 5.93
N THR A 18 11.50 -30.51 6.84
CA THR A 18 11.43 -29.99 8.22
C THR A 18 11.92 -28.55 8.28
N TYR A 19 11.36 -27.73 9.19
CA TYR A 19 11.70 -26.30 9.34
C TYR A 19 11.62 -25.51 8.02
N SER A 20 10.70 -25.86 7.13
CA SER A 20 10.55 -25.24 5.81
C SER A 20 10.30 -23.71 5.85
N TYR A 21 9.81 -23.20 6.99
CA TYR A 21 9.69 -21.77 7.28
C TYR A 21 11.04 -21.07 7.49
N THR A 22 12.15 -21.80 7.64
CA THR A 22 13.47 -21.17 7.76
C THR A 22 13.92 -20.63 6.41
N ALA A 23 14.31 -19.37 6.40
CA ALA A 23 14.70 -18.65 5.20
C ALA A 23 16.20 -18.31 5.20
N GLN A 24 16.89 -18.53 4.08
CA GLN A 24 18.18 -17.89 3.83
C GLN A 24 17.95 -16.46 3.33
N ILE A 25 18.66 -15.50 3.90
CA ILE A 25 18.65 -14.10 3.48
C ILE A 25 20.04 -13.73 2.95
N MET A 26 20.12 -13.37 1.66
CA MET A 26 21.34 -12.92 1.01
C MET A 26 21.25 -11.43 0.73
N ILE A 27 22.16 -10.65 1.30
CA ILE A 27 22.17 -9.18 1.24
C ILE A 27 23.39 -8.74 0.43
N GLY A 28 23.15 -7.94 -0.62
CA GLY A 28 24.18 -7.30 -1.42
C GLY A 28 25.10 -8.26 -2.14
N ASP A 29 24.59 -9.10 -3.03
CA ASP A 29 25.37 -9.94 -3.92
C ASP A 29 26.52 -10.69 -3.18
N HIS A 30 26.15 -11.47 -2.14
CA HIS A 30 27.03 -12.22 -1.23
C HIS A 30 27.85 -11.37 -0.22
N VAL A 31 27.52 -10.09 -0.01
CA VAL A 31 28.20 -9.26 1.00
C VAL A 31 27.88 -9.74 2.42
N ARG A 32 26.63 -10.17 2.68
CA ARG A 32 26.19 -10.67 3.99
C ARG A 32 25.15 -11.77 3.84
N GLY A 33 25.33 -12.88 4.55
CA GLY A 33 24.33 -13.93 4.72
C GLY A 33 23.72 -13.88 6.12
N CYS A 34 22.41 -14.04 6.20
CA CYS A 34 21.62 -14.16 7.43
C CYS A 34 20.58 -15.27 7.27
N THR A 35 19.95 -15.62 8.38
CA THR A 35 18.78 -16.52 8.41
C THR A 35 17.53 -15.70 8.81
N GLY A 36 16.36 -16.16 8.43
CA GLY A 36 15.08 -15.58 8.81
C GLY A 36 14.01 -16.62 8.97
N VAL A 37 12.82 -16.20 9.32
CA VAL A 37 11.68 -17.07 9.62
C VAL A 37 10.44 -16.58 8.90
N LEU A 38 9.81 -17.42 8.09
CA LEU A 38 8.54 -17.10 7.45
C LEU A 38 7.42 -17.11 8.50
N VAL A 39 6.89 -15.96 8.83
CA VAL A 39 5.80 -15.78 9.81
C VAL A 39 4.45 -15.49 9.17
N ASP A 40 4.47 -15.14 7.89
CA ASP A 40 3.31 -14.94 7.00
C ASP A 40 3.76 -15.22 5.57
N PRO A 41 2.91 -15.66 4.63
CA PRO A 41 3.33 -15.93 3.25
C PRO A 41 4.10 -14.80 2.56
N GLN A 42 3.94 -13.57 2.99
CA GLN A 42 4.63 -12.40 2.44
C GLN A 42 5.68 -11.79 3.39
N TRP A 43 5.84 -12.29 4.61
CA TRP A 43 6.69 -11.68 5.62
C TRP A 43 7.68 -12.65 6.26
N VAL A 44 8.94 -12.29 6.21
CA VAL A 44 10.03 -12.96 6.92
C VAL A 44 10.46 -12.10 8.10
N LEU A 45 10.44 -12.66 9.31
CA LEU A 45 10.98 -12.06 10.52
C LEU A 45 12.44 -12.45 10.67
N THR A 46 13.32 -11.49 10.97
CA THR A 46 14.76 -11.73 11.16
C THR A 46 15.38 -10.75 12.16
N ALA A 47 16.64 -10.94 12.52
CA ALA A 47 17.37 -10.05 13.41
C ALA A 47 17.66 -8.70 12.72
N GLY A 48 17.45 -7.60 13.43
CA GLY A 48 17.73 -6.25 12.93
C GLY A 48 19.19 -6.04 12.55
N ALA A 49 20.11 -6.71 13.22
CA ALA A 49 21.55 -6.68 12.93
C ALA A 49 21.90 -7.12 11.49
N CYS A 50 21.05 -7.91 10.84
CA CYS A 50 21.21 -8.31 9.44
C CYS A 50 21.21 -7.10 8.48
N PHE A 51 20.41 -6.08 8.78
CA PHE A 51 20.22 -4.90 7.95
C PHE A 51 20.84 -3.63 8.55
N ALA A 52 21.41 -3.69 9.74
CA ALA A 52 22.08 -2.57 10.37
C ALA A 52 23.34 -2.15 9.57
N GLU A 53 23.56 -0.85 9.41
CA GLU A 53 24.75 -0.31 8.74
C GLU A 53 25.99 -0.45 9.60
N LYS A 54 25.83 -0.24 10.92
CA LYS A 54 26.88 -0.43 11.91
C LYS A 54 26.38 -1.29 13.07
N PRO A 55 27.28 -2.01 13.75
CA PRO A 55 26.91 -2.78 14.92
C PRO A 55 26.20 -1.92 15.98
N GLY A 56 25.04 -2.39 16.48
CA GLY A 56 24.24 -1.71 17.49
C GLY A 56 23.29 -0.64 16.97
N GLU A 57 23.29 -0.31 15.68
CA GLU A 57 22.31 0.59 15.07
C GLU A 57 21.04 -0.18 14.66
N ALA A 58 19.89 0.49 14.71
CA ALA A 58 18.65 -0.05 14.14
C ALA A 58 18.68 0.05 12.61
N PRO A 59 18.12 -0.93 11.88
CA PRO A 59 18.02 -0.84 10.43
C PRO A 59 17.04 0.26 10.02
N SER A 60 17.26 0.86 8.84
CA SER A 60 16.34 1.83 8.27
C SER A 60 15.08 1.15 7.74
N ALA A 61 13.91 1.78 7.95
CA ALA A 61 12.64 1.34 7.38
C ALA A 61 12.56 1.62 5.87
N GLY A 62 11.72 0.87 5.15
CA GLY A 62 11.49 1.01 3.72
C GLY A 62 12.33 0.06 2.88
N LYS A 63 12.64 0.43 1.64
CA LYS A 63 13.38 -0.46 0.73
C LYS A 63 14.79 -0.73 1.25
N PRO A 64 15.27 -2.02 1.24
CA PRO A 64 16.64 -2.33 1.60
C PRO A 64 17.64 -1.53 0.78
N ARG A 65 18.70 -1.03 1.40
CA ARG A 65 19.76 -0.28 0.72
C ARG A 65 20.51 -1.12 -0.31
N LEU A 66 20.75 -2.38 0.01
CA LEU A 66 21.35 -3.35 -0.89
C LEU A 66 20.29 -4.32 -1.39
N LYS A 67 20.44 -4.79 -2.61
CA LYS A 67 19.60 -5.85 -3.15
C LYS A 67 19.61 -7.03 -2.18
N THR A 68 18.42 -7.45 -1.75
CA THR A 68 18.27 -8.53 -0.78
C THR A 68 17.39 -9.62 -1.37
N THR A 69 17.87 -10.83 -1.34
CA THR A 69 17.15 -12.03 -1.81
C THR A 69 16.87 -12.96 -0.64
N VAL A 70 15.66 -13.48 -0.57
CA VAL A 70 15.22 -14.49 0.41
C VAL A 70 14.91 -15.79 -0.32
N THR A 71 15.48 -16.90 0.16
CA THR A 71 15.15 -18.26 -0.27
C THR A 71 14.47 -18.99 0.90
N VAL A 72 13.24 -19.47 0.72
CA VAL A 72 12.46 -20.16 1.76
C VAL A 72 11.72 -21.36 1.21
N GLY A 73 11.40 -22.35 2.05
CA GLY A 73 10.76 -23.61 1.65
C GLY A 73 11.74 -24.65 1.11
N ARG A 74 13.02 -24.53 1.44
CA ARG A 74 14.09 -25.46 1.05
C ARG A 74 14.93 -25.86 2.24
N THR A 75 15.24 -27.12 2.35
CA THR A 75 16.28 -27.63 3.25
C THR A 75 17.62 -27.83 2.53
N ASP A 76 17.60 -27.87 1.21
CA ASP A 76 18.76 -27.85 0.32
C ASP A 76 18.59 -26.71 -0.68
N LEU A 77 19.50 -25.74 -0.66
CA LEU A 77 19.44 -24.53 -1.51
C LEU A 77 19.60 -24.84 -3.00
N ASN A 78 20.22 -25.97 -3.34
CA ASN A 78 20.34 -26.45 -4.72
C ASN A 78 19.02 -27.00 -5.28
N SER A 79 18.02 -27.25 -4.42
CA SER A 79 16.71 -27.70 -4.89
C SER A 79 15.96 -26.60 -5.61
N SER A 80 15.01 -26.96 -6.47
CA SER A 80 14.12 -26.03 -7.16
C SER A 80 12.82 -25.74 -6.39
N HIS A 81 12.59 -26.41 -5.25
CA HIS A 81 11.40 -26.23 -4.42
C HIS A 81 11.39 -24.86 -3.71
N GLY A 82 10.26 -24.53 -3.06
CA GLY A 82 10.12 -23.30 -2.30
C GLY A 82 10.12 -22.03 -3.16
N THR A 83 10.38 -20.89 -2.52
CA THR A 83 10.30 -19.57 -3.14
C THR A 83 11.61 -18.82 -3.00
N VAL A 84 12.04 -18.18 -4.08
CA VAL A 84 13.11 -17.18 -4.08
C VAL A 84 12.48 -15.84 -4.41
N SER A 85 12.57 -14.84 -3.54
CA SER A 85 11.96 -13.51 -3.69
C SER A 85 12.94 -12.41 -3.33
N GLU A 86 12.83 -11.25 -3.98
CA GLU A 86 13.47 -10.03 -3.49
C GLU A 86 12.67 -9.46 -2.31
N VAL A 87 13.35 -8.67 -1.47
CA VAL A 87 12.75 -7.90 -0.37
C VAL A 87 12.46 -6.49 -0.85
N GLY A 88 11.18 -6.11 -0.86
CA GLY A 88 10.72 -4.79 -1.26
C GLY A 88 10.66 -3.77 -0.13
N GLU A 89 10.54 -4.24 1.12
CA GLU A 89 10.34 -3.36 2.27
C GLU A 89 10.88 -3.97 3.57
N LEU A 90 11.45 -3.14 4.43
CA LEU A 90 11.85 -3.46 5.79
C LEU A 90 11.00 -2.68 6.78
N VAL A 91 10.51 -3.34 7.81
CA VAL A 91 9.78 -2.73 8.93
C VAL A 91 10.49 -3.11 10.23
N PRO A 92 11.39 -2.26 10.74
CA PRO A 92 12.02 -2.47 12.04
C PRO A 92 11.02 -2.35 13.18
N HIS A 93 11.15 -3.22 14.20
CA HIS A 93 10.40 -3.04 15.43
C HIS A 93 10.97 -1.85 16.23
N PRO A 94 10.13 -0.99 16.83
CA PRO A 94 10.59 0.26 17.44
C PRO A 94 11.48 0.08 18.68
N SER A 95 11.40 -1.04 19.39
CA SER A 95 12.16 -1.29 20.62
C SER A 95 12.86 -2.64 20.70
N ARG A 96 12.52 -3.61 19.84
CA ARG A 96 13.17 -4.93 19.76
C ARG A 96 14.11 -5.00 18.57
N GLY A 97 15.23 -5.67 18.72
CA GLY A 97 16.23 -5.85 17.66
C GLY A 97 15.80 -6.77 16.51
N VAL A 98 14.53 -6.69 16.09
CA VAL A 98 13.95 -7.50 15.00
C VAL A 98 13.45 -6.62 13.87
N VAL A 99 13.36 -7.19 12.68
CA VAL A 99 12.84 -6.54 11.48
C VAL A 99 11.97 -7.51 10.69
N LEU A 100 10.82 -7.03 10.18
CA LEU A 100 10.04 -7.72 9.16
C LEU A 100 10.57 -7.34 7.78
N ALA A 101 10.80 -8.33 6.94
CA ALA A 101 11.18 -8.18 5.53
C ALA A 101 10.00 -8.64 4.65
N ARG A 102 9.41 -7.71 3.90
CA ARG A 102 8.30 -8.01 2.97
C ARG A 102 8.85 -8.59 1.67
N LEU A 103 8.39 -9.76 1.32
CA LEU A 103 8.69 -10.43 0.07
C LEU A 103 7.91 -9.78 -1.08
N ASP A 104 8.56 -9.47 -2.20
CA ASP A 104 7.90 -9.01 -3.42
C ASP A 104 6.99 -10.09 -4.03
N ARG A 105 7.30 -11.36 -3.74
CA ARG A 105 6.52 -12.53 -4.11
C ARG A 105 6.26 -13.39 -2.88
N PRO A 106 4.99 -13.77 -2.64
CA PRO A 106 4.66 -14.60 -1.50
C PRO A 106 5.25 -16.01 -1.63
N ALA A 107 5.55 -16.61 -0.50
CA ALA A 107 6.00 -18.00 -0.39
C ALA A 107 4.81 -18.96 -0.45
N VAL A 108 4.22 -19.13 -1.65
CA VAL A 108 3.05 -19.97 -1.86
C VAL A 108 3.39 -21.45 -1.68
N GLY A 109 2.64 -22.15 -0.82
CA GLY A 109 2.84 -23.57 -0.52
C GLY A 109 3.99 -23.86 0.43
N VAL A 110 4.49 -22.83 1.11
CA VAL A 110 5.38 -22.96 2.28
C VAL A 110 4.59 -22.56 3.52
N ASP A 111 4.55 -23.42 4.52
CA ASP A 111 3.87 -23.13 5.77
C ASP A 111 4.68 -22.13 6.60
N SER A 112 4.01 -21.09 7.10
CA SER A 112 4.59 -20.16 8.07
C SER A 112 4.48 -20.74 9.49
N ILE A 113 5.39 -20.31 10.39
CA ILE A 113 5.34 -20.72 11.80
C ILE A 113 4.54 -19.71 12.63
N ALA A 114 3.80 -20.19 13.61
CA ALA A 114 3.14 -19.35 14.60
C ALA A 114 4.19 -18.74 15.57
N VAL A 115 4.01 -17.48 15.91
CA VAL A 115 4.83 -16.81 16.93
C VAL A 115 4.20 -17.03 18.32
N ALA A 116 5.00 -17.50 19.26
CA ALA A 116 4.53 -17.81 20.60
C ALA A 116 4.02 -16.56 21.34
N ASP A 117 2.92 -16.71 22.08
CA ASP A 117 2.39 -15.66 22.96
C ASP A 117 3.07 -15.65 24.35
N THR A 118 3.77 -16.74 24.69
CA THR A 118 4.43 -16.93 26.00
C THR A 118 5.92 -17.13 25.84
N PRO A 119 6.73 -16.64 26.80
CA PRO A 119 8.17 -16.82 26.76
C PRO A 119 8.62 -18.28 26.82
N ALA A 120 9.86 -18.52 26.43
CA ALA A 120 10.53 -19.79 26.71
C ALA A 120 10.64 -20.02 28.22
N VAL A 121 10.78 -21.26 28.64
CA VAL A 121 10.91 -21.65 30.06
C VAL A 121 12.36 -22.04 30.32
N GLU A 122 12.95 -21.49 31.38
CA GLU A 122 14.34 -21.83 31.80
C GLU A 122 14.50 -23.33 32.05
N GLY A 123 15.63 -23.86 31.66
CA GLY A 123 15.96 -25.29 31.74
C GLY A 123 15.29 -26.17 30.69
N LYS A 124 14.44 -25.65 29.83
CA LYS A 124 13.82 -26.41 28.74
C LYS A 124 14.64 -26.38 27.48
N THR A 125 14.54 -27.45 26.71
CA THR A 125 15.17 -27.58 25.40
C THR A 125 14.36 -26.90 24.33
N LEU A 126 15.05 -26.28 23.37
CA LEU A 126 14.52 -25.58 22.21
C LEU A 126 15.29 -26.07 20.98
N ALA A 127 14.61 -26.20 19.83
CA ALA A 127 15.28 -26.48 18.58
C ALA A 127 15.67 -25.16 17.90
N ALA A 128 16.80 -25.14 17.21
CA ALA A 128 17.22 -24.01 16.38
C ALA A 128 17.60 -24.50 14.98
N ALA A 129 17.35 -23.67 13.96
CA ALA A 129 17.70 -23.99 12.58
C ALA A 129 18.32 -22.77 11.88
N GLY A 130 19.26 -23.03 10.94
CA GLY A 130 19.92 -21.97 10.22
C GLY A 130 20.77 -22.42 9.03
N PHE A 131 21.12 -21.41 8.21
CA PHE A 131 22.03 -21.54 7.06
C PHE A 131 23.40 -20.90 7.35
N GLY A 132 23.73 -20.67 8.62
CA GLY A 132 25.00 -20.13 9.04
C GLY A 132 26.17 -21.09 8.87
N ARG A 133 27.36 -20.66 9.26
CA ARG A 133 28.55 -21.51 9.23
C ARG A 133 28.37 -22.75 10.08
N THR A 134 29.05 -23.78 9.67
CA THR A 134 29.08 -25.05 10.37
C THR A 134 30.43 -25.21 11.05
N LYS A 135 30.76 -26.39 11.53
CA LYS A 135 32.10 -26.72 11.99
C LYS A 135 33.09 -26.76 10.83
N ASP A 136 32.65 -27.29 9.68
CA ASP A 136 33.49 -27.68 8.55
C ASP A 136 33.25 -26.83 7.29
N GLU A 137 32.15 -26.05 7.24
CA GLU A 137 31.75 -25.26 6.07
C GLU A 137 31.55 -23.78 6.40
N TRP A 138 32.07 -22.93 5.54
CA TRP A 138 31.89 -21.47 5.63
C TRP A 138 30.49 -21.01 5.21
N ALA A 139 29.91 -21.62 4.20
CA ALA A 139 28.62 -21.29 3.62
C ALA A 139 27.90 -22.59 3.20
N PRO A 140 27.21 -23.24 4.13
CA PRO A 140 26.53 -24.49 3.84
C PRO A 140 25.35 -24.26 2.90
N GLU A 141 25.16 -25.19 1.97
CA GLU A 141 24.01 -25.18 1.06
C GLU A 141 22.78 -25.91 1.65
N ARG A 142 22.94 -26.51 2.82
CA ARG A 142 21.87 -27.24 3.53
C ARG A 142 21.52 -26.58 4.84
N LEU A 143 20.22 -26.65 5.17
CA LEU A 143 19.71 -26.24 6.47
C LEU A 143 20.25 -27.19 7.55
N HIS A 144 20.69 -26.62 8.66
CA HIS A 144 21.15 -27.36 9.82
C HIS A 144 20.30 -27.05 11.05
N THR A 145 20.23 -28.02 11.96
CA THR A 145 19.43 -27.92 13.18
C THR A 145 20.27 -28.31 14.40
N THR A 146 19.98 -27.70 15.53
CA THR A 146 20.58 -28.03 16.82
C THR A 146 19.55 -27.93 17.94
N THR A 147 19.81 -28.61 19.05
CA THR A 147 19.04 -28.48 20.29
C THR A 147 19.80 -27.67 21.31
N LEU A 148 19.14 -26.66 21.85
CA LEU A 148 19.69 -25.71 22.82
C LEU A 148 18.89 -25.77 24.13
N THR A 149 19.51 -25.45 25.24
CA THR A 149 18.85 -25.27 26.54
C THR A 149 18.71 -23.77 26.78
N ALA A 150 17.53 -23.34 27.22
CA ALA A 150 17.29 -21.98 27.67
C ALA A 150 17.85 -21.82 29.10
N ASP A 151 19.04 -21.23 29.24
CA ASP A 151 19.69 -21.08 30.55
C ASP A 151 19.10 -19.90 31.33
N LYS A 152 18.81 -18.79 30.64
CA LYS A 152 18.25 -17.60 31.25
C LYS A 152 17.26 -16.94 30.31
N VAL A 153 16.10 -16.56 30.86
CA VAL A 153 15.05 -15.80 30.19
C VAL A 153 15.05 -14.36 30.72
N GLY A 154 15.72 -13.46 30.02
CA GLY A 154 15.73 -12.01 30.32
C GLY A 154 14.51 -11.30 29.69
N ASP A 155 14.44 -9.97 29.81
CA ASP A 155 13.30 -9.17 29.31
C ASP A 155 13.17 -9.25 27.76
N ASP A 156 14.26 -9.10 27.03
CA ASP A 156 14.30 -9.09 25.56
C ASP A 156 15.17 -10.22 24.94
N LEU A 157 15.99 -10.87 25.74
CA LEU A 157 16.96 -11.85 25.28
C LEU A 157 16.87 -13.15 26.05
N LEU A 158 17.13 -14.25 25.36
CA LEU A 158 17.45 -15.56 25.92
C LEU A 158 18.98 -15.76 25.91
N THR A 159 19.50 -16.39 26.97
CA THR A 159 20.82 -17.03 26.94
C THR A 159 20.63 -18.51 26.71
N LEU A 160 21.37 -19.08 25.76
CA LEU A 160 21.23 -20.44 25.28
C LEU A 160 22.59 -21.15 25.32
N THR A 161 22.58 -22.43 25.73
CA THR A 161 23.72 -23.34 25.58
C THR A 161 23.34 -24.61 24.85
N PRO A 162 24.27 -25.30 24.18
CA PRO A 162 23.97 -26.59 23.57
C PRO A 162 23.44 -27.59 24.61
N ALA A 163 22.41 -28.34 24.24
CA ALA A 163 21.84 -29.40 25.10
C ALA A 163 22.73 -30.65 25.19
N GLY A 164 23.88 -30.68 24.49
CA GLY A 164 24.84 -31.77 24.45
C GLY A 164 26.28 -31.26 24.27
N THR A 165 27.20 -32.17 23.93
CA THR A 165 28.63 -31.86 23.79
C THR A 165 29.01 -31.21 22.47
N ALA A 166 28.11 -31.16 21.50
CA ALA A 166 28.30 -30.53 20.20
C ALA A 166 27.04 -29.78 19.82
N GLY A 167 27.19 -28.57 19.33
CA GLY A 167 26.06 -27.76 18.86
C GLY A 167 26.26 -26.28 19.21
N GLY A 168 25.67 -25.38 18.41
CA GLY A 168 25.72 -23.96 18.66
C GLY A 168 25.19 -23.13 17.49
N ILE A 169 24.98 -21.85 17.75
CA ILE A 169 24.64 -20.83 16.75
C ILE A 169 25.94 -20.25 16.22
N CYS A 170 26.05 -20.13 14.90
CA CYS A 170 27.24 -19.62 14.22
C CYS A 170 26.94 -18.33 13.43
N GLN A 171 27.98 -17.73 12.86
CA GLN A 171 27.83 -16.57 11.98
C GLN A 171 27.03 -16.96 10.72
N GLY A 172 25.98 -16.20 10.41
CA GLY A 172 25.01 -16.47 9.35
C GLY A 172 23.66 -17.00 9.88
N ASP A 173 23.61 -17.49 11.12
CA ASP A 173 22.36 -17.93 11.75
C ASP A 173 21.56 -16.78 12.37
N ALA A 174 22.11 -15.57 12.42
CA ALA A 174 21.39 -14.41 12.96
C ALA A 174 20.04 -14.24 12.26
N GLY A 175 18.96 -14.15 13.06
CA GLY A 175 17.58 -14.14 12.63
C GLY A 175 16.94 -15.51 12.40
N GLY A 176 17.69 -16.61 12.54
CA GLY A 176 17.18 -17.97 12.45
C GLY A 176 16.24 -18.33 13.59
N PRO A 177 15.30 -19.27 13.36
CA PRO A 177 14.31 -19.68 14.34
C PRO A 177 14.92 -20.39 15.54
N VAL A 178 14.44 -20.03 16.73
CA VAL A 178 14.54 -20.80 17.96
C VAL A 178 13.12 -21.17 18.34
N VAL A 179 12.80 -22.47 18.33
CA VAL A 179 11.42 -22.97 18.39
C VAL A 179 11.20 -23.87 19.60
N ARG A 180 10.02 -23.76 20.16
CA ARG A 180 9.45 -24.72 21.10
C ARG A 180 8.62 -25.72 20.30
N GLU A 181 8.87 -27.01 20.53
CA GLU A 181 8.12 -28.10 19.92
C GLU A 181 7.32 -28.82 21.01
N ASP A 182 6.05 -29.05 20.76
CA ASP A 182 5.16 -29.83 21.62
C ASP A 182 4.19 -30.68 20.78
N GLU A 183 3.26 -31.36 21.45
CA GLU A 183 2.25 -32.23 20.79
C GLU A 183 1.31 -31.44 19.84
N ASN A 184 1.22 -30.12 19.97
CA ASN A 184 0.37 -29.25 19.17
C ASN A 184 1.11 -28.66 17.94
N GLY A 185 2.44 -28.82 17.87
CA GLY A 185 3.27 -28.33 16.78
C GLY A 185 4.48 -27.52 17.23
N SER A 186 5.00 -26.71 16.33
CA SER A 186 6.16 -25.84 16.58
C SER A 186 5.75 -24.37 16.69
N GLU A 187 6.25 -23.66 17.69
CA GLU A 187 6.08 -22.22 17.87
C GLU A 187 7.42 -21.50 17.93
N LEU A 188 7.52 -20.36 17.26
CA LEU A 188 8.70 -19.49 17.31
C LEU A 188 8.74 -18.74 18.65
N VAL A 189 9.75 -19.00 19.50
CA VAL A 189 9.92 -18.33 20.79
C VAL A 189 11.01 -17.26 20.77
N ALA A 190 12.01 -17.37 19.87
CA ALA A 190 13.06 -16.38 19.71
C ALA A 190 13.71 -16.46 18.33
N LEU A 191 14.52 -15.45 18.01
CA LEU A 191 15.40 -15.42 16.84
C LEU A 191 16.86 -15.44 17.30
N ALA A 192 17.68 -16.27 16.70
CA ALA A 192 19.14 -16.27 16.93
C ALA A 192 19.70 -14.85 16.73
N ALA A 193 20.50 -14.38 17.69
CA ALA A 193 21.09 -13.03 17.64
C ALA A 193 22.62 -13.05 17.52
N GLY A 194 23.27 -13.87 18.33
CA GLY A 194 24.71 -13.96 18.33
C GLY A 194 25.22 -15.14 19.16
N SER A 195 26.51 -15.42 19.07
CA SER A 195 27.16 -16.47 19.84
C SER A 195 28.62 -16.13 20.11
N ASN A 196 29.26 -16.88 21.01
CA ASN A 196 30.72 -16.82 21.22
C ASN A 196 31.51 -17.52 20.10
N GLY A 197 30.82 -18.19 19.15
CA GLY A 197 31.42 -18.85 18.00
C GLY A 197 32.14 -20.16 18.30
N ALA A 198 32.05 -20.68 19.51
CA ALA A 198 32.72 -21.96 19.86
C ALA A 198 32.20 -23.11 18.98
N GLY A 199 33.14 -23.83 18.36
CA GLY A 199 32.82 -24.94 17.44
C GLY A 199 32.46 -24.54 16.01
N CYS A 200 32.42 -23.23 15.67
CA CYS A 200 32.13 -22.74 14.31
C CYS A 200 33.37 -22.67 13.44
N PHE A 201 33.22 -22.89 12.13
CA PHE A 201 34.31 -22.79 11.15
C PHE A 201 35.05 -21.46 11.25
N GLY A 202 36.40 -21.53 11.37
CA GLY A 202 37.24 -20.36 11.45
C GLY A 202 37.18 -19.59 12.78
N SER A 203 36.57 -20.16 13.83
CA SER A 203 36.56 -19.59 15.18
C SER A 203 37.67 -20.22 16.04
N GLU A 204 38.41 -19.39 16.78
CA GLU A 204 39.40 -19.82 17.78
C GLU A 204 38.80 -19.99 19.18
N ALA A 205 37.50 -19.73 19.33
CA ALA A 205 36.81 -19.80 20.62
C ALA A 205 36.76 -21.25 21.13
N THR A 206 37.21 -21.44 22.38
CA THR A 206 37.21 -22.74 23.08
C THR A 206 36.18 -22.74 24.22
N GLY A 207 35.66 -23.93 24.57
CA GLY A 207 34.68 -24.09 25.63
C GLY A 207 33.27 -24.37 25.09
N PRO A 208 32.24 -24.39 25.97
CA PRO A 208 30.85 -24.60 25.53
C PRO A 208 30.35 -23.45 24.67
N GLY A 209 29.66 -23.77 23.59
CA GLY A 209 28.98 -22.78 22.77
C GLY A 209 27.94 -22.02 23.60
N GLN A 210 28.05 -20.70 23.66
CA GLN A 210 27.05 -19.86 24.31
C GLN A 210 26.45 -18.93 23.26
N ALA A 211 25.14 -18.86 23.22
CA ALA A 211 24.41 -18.03 22.27
C ALA A 211 23.38 -17.13 22.97
N THR A 212 22.99 -16.08 22.27
CA THR A 212 21.87 -15.22 22.61
C THR A 212 20.81 -15.27 21.53
N ALA A 213 19.55 -15.14 21.92
CA ALA A 213 18.44 -15.03 20.99
C ALA A 213 17.47 -13.92 21.43
N ILE A 214 16.89 -13.22 20.46
CA ILE A 214 15.92 -12.14 20.70
C ILE A 214 14.55 -12.78 20.88
N ARG A 215 13.90 -12.53 22.00
CA ARG A 215 12.55 -13.01 22.29
C ARG A 215 11.53 -12.40 21.35
N VAL A 216 10.57 -13.20 20.90
CA VAL A 216 9.50 -12.77 19.99
C VAL A 216 8.10 -12.79 20.60
N ASP A 217 7.95 -13.34 21.81
CA ASP A 217 6.69 -13.26 22.54
C ASP A 217 6.33 -11.80 22.81
N GLY A 218 5.03 -11.49 22.74
CA GLY A 218 4.52 -10.12 22.78
C GLY A 218 4.61 -9.33 21.48
N LEU A 219 5.16 -9.90 20.39
CA LEU A 219 5.19 -9.26 19.07
C LEU A 219 3.89 -9.45 18.27
N ASN A 220 3.00 -10.35 18.67
CA ASN A 220 1.81 -10.73 17.90
C ASN A 220 0.89 -9.56 17.52
N SER A 221 0.75 -8.52 18.37
CA SER A 221 -0.02 -7.32 18.03
C SER A 221 0.66 -6.52 16.91
N TRP A 222 1.96 -6.29 17.04
CA TRP A 222 2.76 -5.59 16.04
C TRP A 222 2.80 -6.35 14.71
N LEU A 223 2.96 -7.67 14.74
CA LEU A 223 2.90 -8.52 13.55
C LEU A 223 1.56 -8.40 12.84
N ARG A 224 0.43 -8.54 13.57
CA ARG A 224 -0.92 -8.38 12.99
C ARG A 224 -1.16 -7.01 12.36
N ASP A 225 -0.59 -5.93 12.92
CA ASP A 225 -0.70 -4.59 12.35
C ASP A 225 0.01 -4.46 11.00
N HIS A 226 1.06 -5.28 10.77
CA HIS A 226 1.84 -5.31 9.53
C HIS A 226 1.44 -6.42 8.56
N PHE A 227 0.84 -7.51 9.05
CA PHE A 227 0.26 -8.58 8.23
C PHE A 227 -1.06 -8.16 7.54
N LYS A 228 -1.24 -6.86 7.27
CA LYS A 228 -2.33 -6.39 6.41
C LYS A 228 -2.16 -7.07 5.06
N SER A 229 -2.82 -8.23 4.95
CA SER A 229 -2.60 -9.09 3.80
C SER A 229 -3.11 -8.42 2.54
N SER A 230 -2.22 -8.18 1.59
CA SER A 230 -2.58 -7.87 0.20
C SER A 230 -2.92 -9.16 -0.57
N LEU A 231 -2.92 -10.31 0.09
CA LEU A 231 -3.05 -11.64 -0.49
C LEU A 231 -4.27 -12.37 0.06
N LEU A 232 -4.90 -13.19 -0.80
CA LEU A 232 -5.80 -14.25 -0.38
C LEU A 232 -5.29 -15.57 -0.96
N MET A 233 -4.85 -16.46 -0.07
CA MET A 233 -4.24 -17.73 -0.44
C MET A 233 -5.27 -18.81 -0.71
N PRO A 234 -4.90 -19.92 -1.41
CA PRO A 234 -5.80 -21.06 -1.62
C PRO A 234 -6.45 -21.54 -0.33
N GLY A 235 -7.78 -21.70 -0.35
CA GLY A 235 -8.58 -22.10 0.80
C GLY A 235 -9.02 -20.94 1.72
N GLN A 236 -8.35 -19.80 1.68
CA GLN A 236 -8.70 -18.65 2.53
C GLN A 236 -9.99 -17.95 2.08
N ARG A 237 -10.62 -17.25 3.03
CA ARG A 237 -11.85 -16.50 2.85
C ARG A 237 -11.69 -15.07 3.33
N LEU A 238 -12.49 -14.18 2.75
CA LEU A 238 -12.73 -12.84 3.24
C LEU A 238 -14.21 -12.77 3.63
N ASN A 239 -14.49 -12.72 4.93
CA ASN A 239 -15.85 -12.72 5.47
C ASN A 239 -16.49 -11.31 5.42
N PRO A 240 -17.82 -11.19 5.61
CA PRO A 240 -18.48 -9.89 5.63
C PRO A 240 -17.86 -8.91 6.64
N GLY A 241 -17.43 -7.76 6.16
CA GLY A 241 -16.76 -6.72 6.94
C GLY A 241 -15.23 -6.82 6.94
N GLU A 242 -14.66 -7.93 6.49
CA GLU A 242 -13.21 -8.08 6.33
C GLU A 242 -12.68 -7.44 5.05
N LYS A 243 -11.37 -7.15 5.03
CA LYS A 243 -10.71 -6.49 3.90
C LYS A 243 -9.30 -7.01 3.67
N LEU A 244 -8.84 -6.90 2.42
CA LEU A 244 -7.41 -6.96 2.06
C LEU A 244 -6.90 -5.54 1.81
N GLU A 245 -5.63 -5.29 2.13
CA GLU A 245 -5.02 -3.97 1.97
C GLU A 245 -3.75 -4.03 1.11
N GLY A 246 -3.80 -3.42 -0.07
CA GLY A 246 -2.60 -3.09 -0.87
C GLY A 246 -2.05 -1.71 -0.50
N ALA A 247 -0.96 -1.30 -1.15
CA ALA A 247 -0.34 0.01 -0.91
C ALA A 247 -1.29 1.18 -1.22
N ARG A 248 -2.01 1.13 -2.35
CA ARG A 248 -2.88 2.20 -2.86
C ARG A 248 -4.37 1.88 -2.78
N VAL A 249 -4.71 0.61 -2.66
CA VAL A 249 -6.09 0.12 -2.73
C VAL A 249 -6.42 -0.78 -1.55
N GLU A 250 -7.71 -0.92 -1.26
CA GLU A 250 -8.23 -1.94 -0.36
C GLU A 250 -9.42 -2.65 -1.01
N LEU A 251 -9.52 -3.96 -0.80
CA LEU A 251 -10.63 -4.80 -1.21
C LEU A 251 -11.48 -5.13 0.01
N ARG A 252 -12.75 -4.77 0.02
CA ARG A 252 -13.67 -5.02 1.14
C ARG A 252 -14.77 -5.98 0.74
N MET A 253 -14.98 -7.02 1.55
CA MET A 253 -16.21 -7.79 1.51
C MET A 253 -17.25 -7.06 2.36
N GLN A 254 -18.15 -6.34 1.73
CA GLN A 254 -19.14 -5.52 2.43
C GLN A 254 -20.22 -6.37 3.11
N LYS A 255 -20.85 -5.85 4.17
CA LYS A 255 -21.90 -6.56 4.92
C LYS A 255 -23.18 -6.77 4.09
N ASP A 256 -23.40 -5.96 3.08
CA ASP A 256 -24.52 -6.08 2.12
C ASP A 256 -24.31 -7.18 1.07
N GLY A 257 -23.12 -7.82 1.07
CA GLY A 257 -22.78 -8.91 0.17
C GLY A 257 -22.03 -8.48 -1.10
N ASN A 258 -21.71 -7.19 -1.27
CA ASN A 258 -20.92 -6.72 -2.39
C ASN A 258 -19.41 -6.80 -2.09
N LEU A 259 -18.64 -7.33 -3.01
CA LEU A 259 -17.17 -7.22 -2.96
C LEU A 259 -16.76 -5.98 -3.76
N ALA A 260 -16.11 -5.04 -3.11
CA ALA A 260 -15.71 -3.79 -3.74
C ALA A 260 -14.27 -3.39 -3.42
N MET A 261 -13.56 -2.88 -4.43
CA MET A 261 -12.22 -2.35 -4.29
C MET A 261 -12.24 -0.83 -4.33
N TYR A 262 -11.54 -0.22 -3.38
CA TYR A 262 -11.47 1.22 -3.16
C TYR A 262 -10.05 1.75 -3.32
N HIS A 263 -9.93 2.95 -3.86
CA HIS A 263 -8.71 3.74 -3.74
C HIS A 263 -8.58 4.24 -2.29
N LYS A 264 -7.45 4.02 -1.62
CA LYS A 264 -7.28 4.39 -0.19
C LYS A 264 -7.31 5.90 0.03
N ALA A 265 -6.70 6.66 -0.87
CA ALA A 265 -6.81 8.10 -0.86
C ALA A 265 -8.14 8.50 -1.50
N GLY A 266 -9.04 9.09 -0.70
CA GLY A 266 -10.33 9.60 -1.16
C GLY A 266 -11.47 8.59 -1.29
N GLY A 267 -11.26 7.29 -1.05
CA GLY A 267 -12.33 6.30 -0.90
C GLY A 267 -13.16 5.97 -2.16
N GLN A 268 -12.67 6.28 -3.37
CA GLN A 268 -13.39 6.01 -4.61
C GLN A 268 -13.47 4.52 -4.92
N VAL A 269 -14.63 4.07 -5.40
CA VAL A 269 -14.81 2.70 -5.89
C VAL A 269 -14.12 2.52 -7.24
N LEU A 270 -13.11 1.65 -7.29
CA LEU A 270 -12.37 1.32 -8.50
C LEU A 270 -12.98 0.11 -9.23
N TRP A 271 -13.46 -0.87 -8.47
CA TRP A 271 -14.04 -2.10 -8.98
C TRP A 271 -15.04 -2.70 -7.98
N ALA A 272 -16.06 -3.42 -8.46
CA ALA A 272 -17.00 -4.16 -7.63
C ALA A 272 -17.67 -5.31 -8.39
N THR A 273 -18.09 -6.35 -7.66
CA THR A 273 -18.80 -7.51 -8.21
C THR A 273 -20.29 -7.26 -8.49
N GLN A 274 -20.86 -6.17 -7.96
CA GLN A 274 -22.31 -5.86 -8.03
C GLN A 274 -23.19 -6.91 -7.36
N THR A 275 -22.68 -7.59 -6.32
CA THR A 275 -23.36 -8.68 -5.60
C THR A 275 -24.09 -8.21 -4.34
N PHE A 276 -24.40 -6.91 -4.25
CA PHE A 276 -25.19 -6.33 -3.14
C PHE A 276 -26.58 -6.99 -3.02
N GLY A 277 -27.22 -6.90 -1.84
CA GLY A 277 -28.47 -7.58 -1.54
C GLY A 277 -28.31 -9.04 -1.09
N ASN A 278 -27.06 -9.49 -0.84
CA ASN A 278 -26.74 -10.83 -0.35
C ASN A 278 -26.02 -10.77 1.01
N PRO A 279 -26.67 -10.33 2.10
CA PRO A 279 -26.03 -10.21 3.40
C PRO A 279 -25.47 -11.55 3.88
N GLY A 280 -24.25 -11.52 4.40
CA GLY A 280 -23.52 -12.72 4.80
C GLY A 280 -22.76 -13.42 3.67
N ALA A 281 -22.77 -12.89 2.45
CA ALA A 281 -21.91 -13.37 1.37
C ALA A 281 -20.43 -13.18 1.71
N TYR A 282 -19.58 -14.04 1.20
CA TYR A 282 -18.13 -14.06 1.45
C TYR A 282 -17.34 -14.34 0.18
N LEU A 283 -16.11 -13.84 0.12
CA LEU A 283 -15.15 -14.17 -0.93
C LEU A 283 -14.35 -15.40 -0.53
N GLN A 284 -14.07 -16.31 -1.46
CA GLN A 284 -13.17 -17.44 -1.26
C GLN A 284 -12.20 -17.60 -2.43
N MET A 285 -10.92 -17.74 -2.11
CA MET A 285 -9.92 -18.27 -3.04
C MET A 285 -9.95 -19.79 -2.92
N GLN A 286 -10.46 -20.45 -3.93
CA GLN A 286 -10.63 -21.92 -3.91
C GLN A 286 -9.29 -22.63 -4.17
N SER A 287 -9.17 -23.88 -3.71
CA SER A 287 -7.99 -24.71 -3.96
C SER A 287 -7.81 -25.09 -5.43
N ASP A 288 -8.89 -25.08 -6.23
CA ASP A 288 -8.85 -25.32 -7.68
C ASP A 288 -8.39 -24.09 -8.49
N GLY A 289 -8.16 -22.94 -7.82
CA GLY A 289 -7.65 -21.72 -8.39
C GLY A 289 -8.71 -20.70 -8.77
N ASN A 290 -10.00 -20.93 -8.47
CA ASN A 290 -11.07 -19.98 -8.76
C ASN A 290 -11.30 -19.01 -7.59
N LEU A 291 -11.42 -17.72 -7.88
CA LEU A 291 -11.83 -16.71 -6.92
C LEU A 291 -13.34 -16.50 -7.02
N VAL A 292 -14.09 -16.75 -5.95
CA VAL A 292 -15.56 -16.79 -6.00
C VAL A 292 -16.20 -16.05 -4.83
N VAL A 293 -17.21 -15.23 -5.12
CA VAL A 293 -18.13 -14.68 -4.11
C VAL A 293 -19.34 -15.62 -3.97
N TYR A 294 -19.55 -16.12 -2.76
CA TYR A 294 -20.65 -17.02 -2.42
C TYR A 294 -21.69 -16.35 -1.55
N LYS A 295 -22.96 -16.80 -1.69
CA LYS A 295 -23.99 -16.54 -0.68
C LYS A 295 -23.59 -17.16 0.66
N LYS A 296 -24.15 -16.67 1.76
CA LYS A 296 -23.91 -17.18 3.13
C LYS A 296 -23.99 -18.71 3.23
N THR A 297 -24.94 -19.33 2.52
CA THR A 297 -25.17 -20.80 2.52
C THR A 297 -24.49 -21.52 1.37
N GLY A 298 -23.80 -20.81 0.48
CA GLY A 298 -23.09 -21.37 -0.67
C GLY A 298 -21.71 -21.90 -0.32
N GLY A 299 -20.99 -22.39 -1.34
CA GLY A 299 -19.61 -22.86 -1.23
C GLY A 299 -19.19 -23.79 -2.35
N GLN A 300 -17.89 -24.10 -2.42
CA GLN A 300 -17.36 -25.03 -3.40
C GLN A 300 -18.08 -26.37 -3.30
N GLY A 301 -18.64 -26.87 -4.43
CA GLY A 301 -19.45 -28.08 -4.48
C GLY A 301 -20.88 -27.96 -3.94
N LYS A 302 -21.26 -26.83 -3.31
CA LYS A 302 -22.59 -26.58 -2.74
C LYS A 302 -23.42 -25.57 -3.56
N GLY A 303 -22.83 -24.99 -4.61
CA GLY A 303 -23.47 -23.90 -5.39
C GLY A 303 -23.57 -22.58 -4.62
N GLY A 304 -24.43 -21.68 -5.11
CA GLY A 304 -24.65 -20.37 -4.47
C GLY A 304 -23.57 -19.33 -4.81
N ASN A 305 -22.83 -19.52 -5.91
CA ASN A 305 -21.90 -18.53 -6.44
C ASN A 305 -22.67 -17.29 -6.95
N LEU A 306 -22.21 -16.12 -6.60
CA LEU A 306 -22.75 -14.83 -7.03
C LEU A 306 -21.88 -14.20 -8.10
N TRP A 307 -20.59 -14.41 -8.01
CA TRP A 307 -19.56 -13.94 -8.94
C TRP A 307 -18.37 -14.88 -8.90
N ALA A 308 -17.65 -15.04 -10.03
CA ALA A 308 -16.41 -15.81 -10.12
C ALA A 308 -15.43 -15.17 -11.10
N SER A 309 -14.13 -15.40 -10.88
CA SER A 309 -13.05 -15.04 -11.81
C SER A 309 -12.89 -16.00 -12.97
N ASP A 310 -13.55 -17.17 -12.91
CA ASP A 310 -13.49 -18.27 -13.88
C ASP A 310 -12.07 -18.83 -14.12
N THR A 311 -11.23 -18.78 -13.08
CA THR A 311 -9.83 -19.24 -13.09
C THR A 311 -9.64 -20.67 -12.56
N PHE A 312 -10.70 -21.44 -12.47
CA PHE A 312 -10.65 -22.86 -12.08
C PHE A 312 -9.71 -23.67 -12.99
N ARG A 313 -9.23 -24.84 -12.57
CA ARG A 313 -8.18 -25.68 -13.19
C ARG A 313 -6.75 -25.13 -13.05
N SER A 314 -6.54 -24.23 -12.12
CA SER A 314 -5.22 -23.68 -11.80
C SER A 314 -4.96 -23.80 -10.29
N PRO A 315 -4.81 -25.04 -9.77
CA PRO A 315 -4.65 -25.27 -8.33
C PRO A 315 -3.42 -24.55 -7.78
N GLY A 316 -3.56 -24.03 -6.55
CA GLY A 316 -2.52 -23.25 -5.91
C GLY A 316 -2.48 -21.77 -6.33
N SER A 317 -3.40 -21.31 -7.20
CA SER A 317 -3.52 -19.89 -7.53
C SER A 317 -3.93 -19.07 -6.32
N TYR A 318 -3.52 -17.80 -6.30
CA TYR A 318 -3.77 -16.87 -5.22
C TYR A 318 -4.16 -15.48 -5.75
N LEU A 319 -4.89 -14.73 -4.94
CA LEU A 319 -5.22 -13.33 -5.24
C LEU A 319 -4.16 -12.41 -4.65
N GLN A 320 -3.75 -11.38 -5.40
CA GLN A 320 -2.86 -10.32 -4.94
C GLN A 320 -3.43 -8.93 -5.28
N LEU A 321 -3.45 -8.03 -4.28
CA LEU A 321 -3.56 -6.59 -4.50
C LEU A 321 -2.16 -6.05 -4.72
N GLN A 322 -1.89 -5.57 -5.93
CA GLN A 322 -0.57 -5.06 -6.30
C GLN A 322 -0.35 -3.61 -5.86
N ASP A 323 0.90 -3.19 -5.75
CA ASP A 323 1.27 -1.83 -5.37
C ASP A 323 0.86 -0.77 -6.41
N ASP A 324 0.68 -1.17 -7.67
CA ASP A 324 0.13 -0.32 -8.72
C ASP A 324 -1.40 -0.12 -8.61
N GLY A 325 -2.05 -0.88 -7.72
CA GLY A 325 -3.49 -0.83 -7.47
C GLY A 325 -4.29 -1.83 -8.29
N ASN A 326 -3.66 -2.74 -9.01
CA ASN A 326 -4.36 -3.81 -9.70
C ASN A 326 -4.65 -4.99 -8.75
N MET A 327 -5.78 -5.64 -8.94
CA MET A 327 -6.15 -6.87 -8.27
C MET A 327 -6.01 -8.02 -9.27
N VAL A 328 -5.15 -9.00 -8.97
CA VAL A 328 -4.76 -10.05 -9.92
C VAL A 328 -4.84 -11.43 -9.28
N VAL A 329 -5.44 -12.39 -9.97
CA VAL A 329 -5.33 -13.82 -9.66
C VAL A 329 -4.15 -14.39 -10.43
N TYR A 330 -3.16 -14.90 -9.71
CA TYR A 330 -1.95 -15.50 -10.26
C TYR A 330 -1.95 -17.02 -10.12
N LYS A 331 -1.30 -17.72 -11.06
CA LYS A 331 -0.88 -19.12 -10.88
C LYS A 331 0.06 -19.23 -9.69
N LYS A 332 0.17 -20.43 -9.11
CA LYS A 332 1.07 -20.75 -7.98
C LYS A 332 2.48 -20.16 -8.14
N ASP A 333 3.06 -20.28 -9.33
CA ASP A 333 4.43 -19.83 -9.63
C ASP A 333 4.49 -18.47 -10.34
N GLY A 334 3.34 -17.79 -10.49
CA GLY A 334 3.21 -16.46 -11.07
C GLY A 334 3.49 -15.34 -10.06
N GLY A 335 3.28 -14.10 -10.50
CA GLY A 335 3.41 -12.92 -9.64
C GLY A 335 3.71 -11.66 -10.44
N GLN A 336 3.66 -10.52 -9.77
CA GLN A 336 4.00 -9.23 -10.36
C GLN A 336 5.42 -9.26 -10.95
N GLY A 337 5.55 -8.90 -12.23
CA GLY A 337 6.83 -8.95 -12.96
C GLY A 337 7.27 -10.34 -13.44
N LYS A 338 6.60 -11.42 -13.03
CA LYS A 338 6.89 -12.81 -13.46
C LYS A 338 5.90 -13.38 -14.47
N GLY A 339 4.77 -12.72 -14.66
CA GLY A 339 3.67 -13.27 -15.44
C GLY A 339 2.84 -14.29 -14.67
N GLY A 340 2.08 -15.12 -15.41
CA GLY A 340 1.18 -16.09 -14.79
C GLY A 340 -0.14 -15.51 -14.29
N SER A 341 -0.52 -14.30 -14.72
CA SER A 341 -1.83 -13.72 -14.49
C SER A 341 -2.91 -14.55 -15.17
N LEU A 342 -3.95 -14.90 -14.42
CA LEU A 342 -5.13 -15.64 -14.90
C LEU A 342 -6.33 -14.74 -15.07
N TRP A 343 -6.44 -13.75 -14.20
CA TRP A 343 -7.50 -12.75 -14.19
C TRP A 343 -6.98 -11.46 -13.55
N SER A 344 -7.50 -10.31 -13.98
CA SER A 344 -7.21 -9.03 -13.34
C SER A 344 -8.43 -8.11 -13.33
N SER A 345 -8.47 -7.19 -12.37
CA SER A 345 -9.47 -6.12 -12.31
C SER A 345 -9.22 -5.00 -13.32
N ASP A 346 -8.02 -4.95 -13.92
CA ASP A 346 -7.52 -3.89 -14.79
C ASP A 346 -7.55 -2.47 -14.18
N THR A 347 -7.52 -2.39 -12.86
CA THR A 347 -7.55 -1.15 -12.08
C THR A 347 -6.14 -0.79 -11.65
N PHE A 348 -5.41 -0.03 -12.41
CA PHE A 348 -4.04 0.38 -12.07
C PHE A 348 -3.79 1.85 -12.37
N GLY A 349 -2.86 2.45 -11.62
CA GLY A 349 -2.43 3.82 -11.82
C GLY A 349 -1.62 3.98 -13.12
N ARG A 350 -1.87 5.06 -13.83
CA ARG A 350 -1.12 5.45 -15.04
C ARG A 350 -0.12 6.55 -14.71
N PRO A 351 0.91 6.76 -15.54
CA PRO A 351 1.84 7.88 -15.38
C PRO A 351 1.14 9.24 -15.42
N VAL A 352 1.66 10.23 -14.70
CA VAL A 352 1.13 11.62 -14.67
C VAL A 352 1.13 12.32 -16.02
N THR A 353 1.95 11.84 -16.96
CA THR A 353 1.96 12.27 -18.38
C THR A 353 1.30 11.19 -19.21
N PHE A 354 0.23 11.57 -19.91
CA PHE A 354 -0.63 10.68 -20.66
C PHE A 354 -0.54 11.03 -22.14
N THR A 355 0.24 10.24 -22.87
CA THR A 355 0.61 10.51 -24.26
C THR A 355 -0.40 9.94 -25.25
N SER A 356 -0.23 10.30 -26.51
CA SER A 356 -1.01 9.80 -27.64
C SER A 356 -1.17 8.27 -27.65
N GLY A 357 -2.36 7.81 -27.98
CA GLY A 357 -2.75 6.40 -28.03
C GLY A 357 -3.11 5.77 -26.67
N LEU A 358 -2.77 6.40 -25.55
CA LEU A 358 -3.10 5.86 -24.22
C LEU A 358 -4.60 6.01 -23.91
N GLU A 359 -5.12 5.01 -23.19
CA GLU A 359 -6.50 4.95 -22.71
C GLU A 359 -6.54 4.89 -21.18
N LEU A 360 -7.52 5.58 -20.61
CA LEU A 360 -7.90 5.47 -19.21
C LEU A 360 -9.27 4.79 -19.17
N ARG A 361 -9.28 3.52 -18.79
CA ARG A 361 -10.47 2.67 -18.72
C ARG A 361 -11.16 2.76 -17.37
N PRO A 362 -12.41 2.30 -17.21
CA PRO A 362 -13.11 2.34 -15.92
C PRO A 362 -12.27 1.74 -14.78
N GLY A 363 -12.12 2.50 -13.68
CA GLY A 363 -11.30 2.12 -12.53
C GLY A 363 -9.80 2.45 -12.66
N GLN A 364 -9.32 2.93 -13.81
CA GLN A 364 -7.94 3.40 -13.98
C GLN A 364 -7.82 4.88 -13.65
N TRP A 365 -6.64 5.28 -13.15
CA TRP A 365 -6.39 6.63 -12.69
C TRP A 365 -4.98 7.14 -13.00
N ILE A 366 -4.81 8.44 -12.90
CA ILE A 366 -3.54 9.15 -12.88
C ILE A 366 -3.52 9.93 -11.56
N GLU A 367 -2.44 9.89 -10.79
CA GLU A 367 -2.35 10.64 -9.55
C GLU A 367 -1.02 11.35 -9.37
N ASN A 368 -1.07 12.48 -8.69
CA ASN A 368 0.08 13.17 -8.11
C ASN A 368 -0.10 13.34 -6.59
N LYS A 369 0.70 14.19 -5.95
CA LYS A 369 0.59 14.42 -4.50
C LYS A 369 -0.72 15.05 -4.03
N ASN A 370 -1.43 15.81 -4.88
CA ASN A 370 -2.59 16.60 -4.50
C ASN A 370 -3.91 16.12 -5.12
N THR A 371 -3.89 15.57 -6.33
CA THR A 371 -5.10 15.23 -7.08
C THR A 371 -5.00 13.86 -7.76
N THR A 372 -6.18 13.28 -8.04
CA THR A 372 -6.37 12.04 -8.77
C THR A 372 -7.35 12.24 -9.91
N LEU A 373 -6.93 12.00 -11.14
CA LEU A 373 -7.82 11.89 -12.30
C LEU A 373 -8.26 10.43 -12.43
N LEU A 374 -9.55 10.17 -12.35
CA LEU A 374 -10.14 8.83 -12.35
C LEU A 374 -11.19 8.70 -13.45
N MET A 375 -11.12 7.63 -14.24
CA MET A 375 -12.23 7.19 -15.06
C MET A 375 -13.17 6.35 -14.21
N GLN A 376 -14.27 6.91 -13.76
CA GLN A 376 -15.24 6.22 -12.89
C GLN A 376 -16.01 5.15 -13.65
N ARG A 377 -16.55 4.17 -12.93
CA ARG A 377 -17.34 3.08 -13.53
C ARG A 377 -18.70 3.52 -14.06
N ASP A 378 -19.23 4.61 -13.51
CA ASP A 378 -20.44 5.24 -14.03
C ASP A 378 -20.23 5.94 -15.39
N GLY A 379 -18.99 5.98 -15.85
CA GLY A 379 -18.59 6.57 -17.12
C GLY A 379 -18.23 8.04 -17.08
N ASN A 380 -18.02 8.60 -15.90
CA ASN A 380 -17.58 9.98 -15.73
C ASN A 380 -16.05 10.05 -15.56
N LEU A 381 -15.38 10.93 -16.30
CA LEU A 381 -13.97 11.27 -16.06
C LEU A 381 -13.94 12.41 -15.04
N VAL A 382 -13.37 12.15 -13.85
CA VAL A 382 -13.37 13.12 -12.75
C VAL A 382 -11.95 13.42 -12.26
N LEU A 383 -11.70 14.66 -11.87
CA LEU A 383 -10.51 15.05 -11.12
C LEU A 383 -10.94 15.33 -9.68
N GLN A 384 -10.24 14.73 -8.72
CA GLN A 384 -10.58 14.80 -7.31
C GLN A 384 -9.37 15.23 -6.50
N HIS A 385 -9.60 15.94 -5.39
CA HIS A 385 -8.58 16.14 -4.38
C HIS A 385 -8.23 14.78 -3.76
N ARG A 386 -6.94 14.43 -3.76
CA ARG A 386 -6.48 13.06 -3.51
C ARG A 386 -6.86 12.53 -2.12
N GLU A 387 -6.63 13.30 -1.07
CA GLU A 387 -6.87 12.82 0.31
C GLU A 387 -8.35 12.77 0.68
N SER A 388 -9.14 13.78 0.25
CA SER A 388 -10.54 13.90 0.63
C SER A 388 -11.53 13.25 -0.34
N GLY A 389 -11.11 12.89 -1.56
CA GLY A 389 -11.99 12.38 -2.62
C GLY A 389 -12.99 13.40 -3.18
N VAL A 390 -12.92 14.66 -2.75
CA VAL A 390 -13.84 15.71 -3.23
C VAL A 390 -13.55 16.05 -4.68
N THR A 391 -14.58 16.00 -5.53
CA THR A 391 -14.45 16.31 -6.97
C THR A 391 -14.21 17.79 -7.18
N VAL A 392 -13.13 18.12 -7.87
CA VAL A 392 -12.75 19.49 -8.27
C VAL A 392 -13.05 19.78 -9.74
N TRP A 393 -13.18 18.76 -10.59
CA TRP A 393 -13.60 18.85 -11.97
C TRP A 393 -14.20 17.53 -12.46
N ALA A 394 -15.12 17.59 -13.43
CA ALA A 394 -15.70 16.41 -14.08
C ALA A 394 -16.03 16.69 -15.55
N SER A 395 -15.94 15.67 -16.40
CA SER A 395 -16.39 15.72 -17.80
C SER A 395 -17.92 15.81 -17.94
N GLY A 396 -18.68 15.40 -16.89
CA GLY A 396 -20.12 15.33 -16.91
C GLY A 396 -20.68 14.20 -17.80
N THR A 397 -19.84 13.22 -18.14
CA THR A 397 -20.25 12.06 -18.94
C THR A 397 -20.82 10.95 -18.06
N SER A 398 -21.64 10.06 -18.63
CA SER A 398 -22.19 8.89 -17.94
C SER A 398 -22.37 7.72 -18.91
N GLY A 399 -22.27 6.50 -18.41
CA GLY A 399 -22.45 5.25 -19.18
C GLY A 399 -21.39 4.19 -18.84
N VAL A 400 -21.82 3.00 -18.47
CA VAL A 400 -20.94 1.88 -18.12
C VAL A 400 -20.04 1.52 -19.31
N GLY A 401 -18.74 1.38 -19.04
CA GLY A 401 -17.75 1.04 -20.05
C GLY A 401 -17.18 2.22 -20.85
N ASN A 402 -17.60 3.47 -20.55
CA ASN A 402 -16.98 4.65 -21.13
C ASN A 402 -15.50 4.69 -20.75
N TYR A 403 -14.67 5.28 -21.61
CA TYR A 403 -13.24 5.41 -21.39
C TYR A 403 -12.70 6.73 -21.97
N ALA A 404 -11.62 7.24 -21.41
CA ALA A 404 -10.93 8.40 -21.95
C ALA A 404 -9.73 7.98 -22.80
N ARG A 405 -9.49 8.67 -23.92
CA ARG A 405 -8.35 8.42 -24.82
C ARG A 405 -7.68 9.72 -25.22
N MET A 406 -6.37 9.76 -25.09
CA MET A 406 -5.54 10.78 -25.74
C MET A 406 -5.30 10.38 -27.18
N GLN A 407 -5.88 11.09 -28.12
CA GLN A 407 -5.82 10.77 -29.55
C GLN A 407 -4.50 11.23 -30.19
N ASP A 408 -4.17 10.63 -31.33
CA ASP A 408 -2.96 10.98 -32.09
C ASP A 408 -3.02 12.40 -32.67
N ASP A 409 -4.22 12.95 -32.87
CA ASP A 409 -4.45 14.31 -33.31
C ASP A 409 -4.32 15.37 -32.19
N GLY A 410 -4.05 14.93 -30.97
CA GLY A 410 -3.85 15.79 -29.79
C GLY A 410 -5.10 16.12 -28.99
N ASN A 411 -6.23 15.46 -29.25
CA ASN A 411 -7.47 15.66 -28.53
C ASN A 411 -7.65 14.63 -27.41
N LEU A 412 -7.94 15.05 -26.18
CA LEU A 412 -8.41 14.13 -25.13
C LEU A 412 -9.93 13.99 -25.27
N VAL A 413 -10.40 12.75 -25.42
CA VAL A 413 -11.81 12.44 -25.67
C VAL A 413 -12.31 11.39 -24.71
N VAL A 414 -13.51 11.57 -24.16
CA VAL A 414 -14.26 10.51 -23.45
C VAL A 414 -15.22 9.89 -24.45
N TYR A 415 -15.10 8.59 -24.65
CA TYR A 415 -15.95 7.78 -25.54
C TYR A 415 -16.90 6.88 -24.76
N LYS A 416 -18.06 6.63 -25.35
CA LYS A 416 -18.94 5.54 -24.90
C LYS A 416 -18.28 4.17 -25.17
N ALA A 417 -18.70 3.15 -24.45
CA ALA A 417 -18.31 1.76 -24.73
C ALA A 417 -18.49 1.42 -26.21
N GLY A 418 -17.44 0.86 -26.83
CA GLY A 418 -17.43 0.52 -28.27
C GLY A 418 -17.25 1.70 -29.24
N GLY A 419 -17.24 2.95 -28.76
CA GLY A 419 -16.85 4.11 -29.56
C GLY A 419 -15.34 4.19 -29.78
N GLY A 420 -14.87 5.25 -30.43
CA GLY A 420 -13.43 5.48 -30.63
C GLY A 420 -13.11 6.43 -31.78
N GLN A 421 -11.86 6.79 -31.92
CA GLN A 421 -11.37 7.63 -33.00
C GLN A 421 -11.72 7.02 -34.37
N GLY A 422 -12.45 7.77 -35.19
CA GLY A 422 -12.97 7.32 -36.47
C GLY A 422 -14.22 6.42 -36.42
N LYS A 423 -14.65 6.00 -35.21
CA LYS A 423 -15.85 5.17 -34.99
C LYS A 423 -17.02 5.97 -34.38
N GLY A 424 -16.80 7.22 -34.03
CA GLY A 424 -17.77 8.05 -33.30
C GLY A 424 -17.97 7.61 -31.85
N GLY A 425 -19.01 8.17 -31.22
CA GLY A 425 -19.34 7.86 -29.83
C GLY A 425 -18.61 8.72 -28.82
N ASP A 426 -18.08 9.86 -29.24
CA ASP A 426 -17.52 10.90 -28.39
C ASP A 426 -18.62 11.51 -27.52
N LEU A 427 -18.36 11.61 -26.22
CA LEU A 427 -19.26 12.18 -25.23
C LEU A 427 -18.77 13.53 -24.74
N TRP A 428 -17.47 13.68 -24.63
CA TRP A 428 -16.80 14.91 -24.21
C TRP A 428 -15.40 14.96 -24.79
N SER A 429 -14.86 16.17 -25.03
CA SER A 429 -13.47 16.34 -25.46
C SER A 429 -12.90 17.70 -25.08
N THR A 430 -11.57 17.80 -25.03
CA THR A 430 -10.81 19.06 -24.84
C THR A 430 -10.85 19.97 -26.05
N LYS A 431 -11.32 19.48 -27.21
CA LYS A 431 -11.34 20.21 -28.51
C LYS A 431 -9.96 20.69 -28.96
N THR A 432 -8.91 19.92 -28.65
CA THR A 432 -7.51 20.23 -28.96
C THR A 432 -6.97 19.47 -30.17
N SER A 433 -7.85 18.95 -31.05
CA SER A 433 -7.47 18.30 -32.30
C SER A 433 -6.59 19.21 -33.18
N LYS A 434 -5.89 18.62 -34.17
CA LYS A 434 -4.88 19.29 -35.04
C LYS A 434 -3.58 19.68 -34.30
N ASN A 435 -3.30 19.05 -33.16
CA ASN A 435 -2.05 19.20 -32.42
C ASN A 435 -1.36 17.85 -32.23
N PRO A 436 -0.87 17.19 -33.30
CA PRO A 436 -0.27 15.87 -33.20
C PRO A 436 0.91 15.87 -32.23
N GLY A 437 1.00 14.82 -31.39
CA GLY A 437 2.00 14.71 -30.35
C GLY A 437 1.70 15.52 -29.07
N ALA A 438 0.55 16.20 -28.99
CA ALA A 438 0.09 16.79 -27.74
C ALA A 438 -0.15 15.69 -26.69
N PHE A 439 -0.02 16.05 -25.42
CA PHE A 439 -0.15 15.14 -24.30
C PHE A 439 -0.90 15.77 -23.12
N LEU A 440 -1.56 14.94 -22.34
CA LEU A 440 -2.19 15.32 -21.07
C LEU A 440 -1.16 15.24 -19.95
N HIS A 441 -1.14 16.21 -19.05
CA HIS A 441 -0.29 16.22 -17.87
C HIS A 441 -1.06 16.66 -16.62
N LEU A 442 -0.99 15.87 -15.57
CA LEU A 442 -1.52 16.22 -14.26
C LEU A 442 -0.42 16.93 -13.45
N GLN A 443 -0.53 18.24 -13.32
CA GLN A 443 0.47 19.08 -12.66
C GLN A 443 0.42 18.95 -11.13
N ASP A 444 1.54 19.18 -10.47
CA ASP A 444 1.64 19.14 -9.01
C ASP A 444 0.78 20.16 -8.28
N ASP A 445 0.41 21.27 -8.95
CA ASP A 445 -0.55 22.25 -8.42
C ASP A 445 -2.01 21.76 -8.46
N GLY A 446 -2.26 20.58 -9.04
CA GLY A 446 -3.59 19.98 -9.19
C GLY A 446 -4.31 20.34 -10.49
N ASN A 447 -3.68 21.08 -11.40
CA ASN A 447 -4.26 21.41 -12.69
C ASN A 447 -4.05 20.30 -13.71
N LEU A 448 -5.09 19.94 -14.44
CA LEU A 448 -5.03 19.00 -15.55
C LEU A 448 -4.88 19.78 -16.85
N VAL A 449 -3.80 19.56 -17.61
CA VAL A 449 -3.45 20.38 -18.77
C VAL A 449 -3.13 19.53 -19.99
N VAL A 450 -3.68 19.90 -21.15
CA VAL A 450 -3.21 19.37 -22.45
C VAL A 450 -2.18 20.35 -23.00
N TYR A 451 -0.98 19.85 -23.27
CA TYR A 451 0.14 20.59 -23.82
C TYR A 451 0.42 20.20 -25.27
N LYS A 452 0.94 21.14 -26.06
CA LYS A 452 1.58 20.85 -27.35
C LYS A 452 2.76 19.89 -27.15
N LYS A 453 3.18 19.18 -28.20
CA LYS A 453 4.32 18.26 -28.20
C LYS A 453 5.58 18.82 -27.50
N ASP A 454 5.92 20.06 -27.75
CA ASP A 454 7.12 20.73 -27.21
C ASP A 454 6.81 21.63 -26.00
N GLY A 455 5.58 21.58 -25.47
CA GLY A 455 5.11 22.33 -24.31
C GLY A 455 5.39 21.60 -23.00
N GLY A 456 4.88 22.17 -21.91
CA GLY A 456 4.96 21.53 -20.58
C GLY A 456 4.93 22.54 -19.45
N PRO A 457 4.95 22.05 -18.17
CA PRO A 457 5.03 22.93 -17.00
C PRO A 457 6.25 23.85 -17.10
N GLY A 458 6.04 25.16 -16.94
CA GLY A 458 7.08 26.20 -17.08
C GLY A 458 7.57 26.48 -18.50
N LYS A 459 7.20 25.68 -19.50
CA LYS A 459 7.59 25.87 -20.92
C LYS A 459 6.48 26.49 -21.77
N GLY A 460 5.27 26.63 -21.22
CA GLY A 460 4.11 27.09 -21.99
C GLY A 460 3.55 26.02 -22.93
N GLY A 461 2.80 26.48 -23.95
CA GLY A 461 2.19 25.56 -24.93
C GLY A 461 0.92 24.86 -24.45
N SER A 462 0.24 25.37 -23.42
CA SER A 462 -1.06 24.89 -22.97
C SER A 462 -2.11 25.09 -24.07
N LEU A 463 -2.83 24.02 -24.40
CA LEU A 463 -3.94 24.01 -25.35
C LEU A 463 -5.30 24.03 -24.64
N TRP A 464 -5.37 23.37 -23.51
CA TRP A 464 -6.53 23.29 -22.65
C TRP A 464 -6.09 23.02 -21.22
N ASN A 465 -6.88 23.47 -20.25
CA ASN A 465 -6.68 23.11 -18.85
C ASN A 465 -8.02 23.07 -18.08
N SER A 466 -8.04 22.35 -16.95
CA SER A 466 -9.21 22.22 -16.07
C SER A 466 -9.45 23.40 -15.16
N ALA A 467 -8.49 24.33 -15.06
CA ALA A 467 -8.50 25.48 -14.13
C ALA A 467 -8.60 25.11 -12.64
N THR A 468 -8.08 23.94 -12.24
CA THR A 468 -8.24 23.34 -10.90
C THR A 468 -7.03 23.49 -9.99
N TRP A 469 -6.13 24.41 -10.25
CA TRP A 469 -4.94 24.59 -9.42
C TRP A 469 -5.27 25.07 -8.00
N GLY A 470 -4.50 24.60 -7.03
CA GLY A 470 -4.58 25.03 -5.63
C GLY A 470 -4.16 26.50 -5.47
N ARG A 471 -4.82 27.18 -4.56
CA ARG A 471 -4.55 28.58 -4.20
C ARG A 471 -3.85 28.65 -2.84
N PRO A 472 -3.17 29.72 -2.50
CA PRO A 472 -2.67 29.96 -1.16
C PRO A 472 -3.76 29.87 -0.10
N THR A 473 -3.42 29.52 1.13
CA THR A 473 -4.38 29.48 2.26
C THR A 473 -4.96 30.84 2.65
N THR A 474 -4.35 31.90 2.18
CA THR A 474 -4.80 33.27 2.40
C THR A 474 -5.27 33.90 1.08
N LEU A 475 -6.48 34.44 1.06
CA LEU A 475 -7.01 35.26 -0.04
C LEU A 475 -7.14 36.70 0.41
N ALA A 476 -6.36 37.57 -0.20
CA ALA A 476 -6.42 39.01 0.00
C ALA A 476 -7.55 39.66 -0.82
N GLY A 477 -7.85 40.91 -0.57
CA GLY A 477 -8.77 41.72 -1.37
C GLY A 477 -8.48 41.59 -2.87
N GLY A 478 -9.52 41.52 -3.68
CA GLY A 478 -9.45 41.32 -5.13
C GLY A 478 -9.23 39.86 -5.60
N GLN A 479 -8.81 38.93 -4.73
CA GLN A 479 -8.54 37.54 -5.11
C GLN A 479 -9.82 36.71 -5.18
N GLU A 480 -9.78 35.69 -6.06
CA GLU A 480 -10.92 34.84 -6.37
C GLU A 480 -10.59 33.37 -6.29
N LEU A 481 -11.59 32.57 -5.95
CA LEU A 481 -11.66 31.12 -6.19
C LEU A 481 -12.67 30.86 -7.29
N GLN A 482 -12.21 30.51 -8.47
CA GLN A 482 -13.05 30.09 -9.59
C GLN A 482 -13.57 28.66 -9.38
N ALA A 483 -14.61 28.24 -10.11
CA ALA A 483 -15.13 26.87 -10.06
C ALA A 483 -14.01 25.86 -10.26
N GLY A 484 -13.90 24.89 -9.37
CA GLY A 484 -12.84 23.88 -9.34
C GLY A 484 -11.55 24.27 -8.60
N GLN A 485 -11.36 25.55 -8.27
CA GLN A 485 -10.20 26.00 -7.48
C GLN A 485 -10.41 25.74 -5.99
N TRP A 486 -9.31 25.49 -5.31
CA TRP A 486 -9.31 25.10 -3.91
C TRP A 486 -8.10 25.68 -3.16
N THR A 487 -8.18 25.67 -1.85
CA THR A 487 -7.05 25.89 -0.94
C THR A 487 -7.10 24.88 0.19
N SER A 488 -5.95 24.39 0.65
CA SER A 488 -5.88 23.41 1.74
C SER A 488 -4.85 23.81 2.80
N SER A 489 -5.20 23.54 4.05
CA SER A 489 -4.33 23.59 5.22
C SER A 489 -4.04 22.19 5.73
N LYS A 490 -3.48 22.03 6.95
CA LYS A 490 -3.26 20.69 7.54
C LYS A 490 -4.56 19.91 7.76
N ALA A 491 -5.63 20.58 8.23
CA ALA A 491 -6.88 19.93 8.58
C ALA A 491 -8.07 20.30 7.67
N GLY A 492 -8.01 21.42 6.91
CA GLY A 492 -9.10 21.95 6.11
C GLY A 492 -8.85 21.94 4.61
N LEU A 493 -9.94 21.85 3.83
CA LEU A 493 -9.98 21.99 2.38
C LEU A 493 -11.16 22.85 2.00
N LEU A 494 -10.92 24.06 1.50
CA LEU A 494 -11.93 24.96 0.94
C LEU A 494 -11.96 24.82 -0.57
N ILE A 495 -13.12 24.59 -1.15
CA ILE A 495 -13.32 24.42 -2.60
C ILE A 495 -14.46 25.28 -3.07
N MET A 496 -14.26 26.01 -4.17
CA MET A 496 -15.35 26.51 -4.99
C MET A 496 -15.79 25.39 -5.94
N ARG A 497 -16.86 24.69 -5.61
CA ARG A 497 -17.32 23.50 -6.35
C ARG A 497 -17.86 23.86 -7.72
N TYR A 498 -17.85 22.89 -8.64
CA TYR A 498 -18.37 23.05 -10.00
C TYR A 498 -19.89 23.30 -10.03
N ASP A 499 -20.63 22.80 -9.01
CA ASP A 499 -22.05 23.03 -8.84
C ASP A 499 -22.38 24.45 -8.35
N GLY A 500 -21.35 25.27 -8.10
CA GLY A 500 -21.47 26.65 -7.67
C GLY A 500 -21.57 26.88 -6.17
N ASN A 501 -21.22 25.85 -5.36
CA ASN A 501 -21.22 25.94 -3.91
C ASN A 501 -19.79 26.14 -3.37
N LEU A 502 -19.56 27.16 -2.56
CA LEU A 502 -18.32 27.30 -1.79
C LEU A 502 -18.44 26.43 -0.55
N ALA A 503 -17.55 25.44 -0.41
CA ALA A 503 -17.66 24.42 0.63
C ALA A 503 -16.32 24.16 1.32
N LEU A 504 -16.37 24.00 2.64
CA LEU A 504 -15.26 23.65 3.52
C LEU A 504 -15.40 22.19 3.95
N TYR A 505 -14.35 21.44 3.77
CA TYR A 505 -14.27 20.02 4.14
C TYR A 505 -13.14 19.74 5.12
N ARG A 506 -13.28 18.70 5.93
CA ARG A 506 -12.13 18.10 6.63
C ARG A 506 -11.22 17.43 5.59
N ARG A 507 -9.92 17.76 5.61
CA ARG A 507 -8.98 17.32 4.58
C ARG A 507 -8.80 15.80 4.56
N GLY A 508 -8.72 15.14 5.70
CA GLY A 508 -8.35 13.73 5.78
C GLY A 508 -9.43 12.72 5.36
N ASP A 509 -10.72 13.09 5.46
CA ASP A 509 -11.85 12.18 5.17
C ASP A 509 -12.94 12.78 4.26
N GLY A 510 -12.76 14.03 3.85
CA GLY A 510 -13.74 14.72 2.99
C GLY A 510 -15.08 15.02 3.65
N THR A 511 -15.15 14.98 4.99
CA THR A 511 -16.37 15.35 5.73
C THR A 511 -16.69 16.84 5.48
N LEU A 512 -17.91 17.14 5.03
CA LEU A 512 -18.38 18.50 4.85
C LEU A 512 -18.53 19.19 6.23
N LEU A 513 -17.79 20.26 6.44
CA LEU A 513 -17.83 21.06 7.67
C LEU A 513 -18.77 22.25 7.53
N TRP A 514 -18.77 22.88 6.35
CA TRP A 514 -19.59 24.05 6.06
C TRP A 514 -19.77 24.23 4.54
N ALA A 515 -20.85 24.87 4.14
CA ALA A 515 -21.08 25.31 2.77
C ALA A 515 -21.90 26.59 2.70
N SER A 516 -21.68 27.40 1.66
CA SER A 516 -22.44 28.63 1.40
C SER A 516 -23.90 28.39 1.02
N GLY A 517 -24.25 27.15 0.61
CA GLY A 517 -25.60 26.80 0.13
C GLY A 517 -25.94 27.39 -1.24
N THR A 518 -24.95 27.91 -1.99
CA THR A 518 -25.14 28.45 -3.33
C THR A 518 -25.12 27.36 -4.40
N SER A 519 -25.73 27.61 -5.55
CA SER A 519 -25.71 26.69 -6.70
C SER A 519 -25.69 27.47 -8.02
N GLY A 520 -25.09 26.86 -9.05
CA GLY A 520 -25.00 27.39 -10.42
C GLY A 520 -23.63 27.23 -11.03
N VAL A 521 -23.57 26.61 -12.22
CA VAL A 521 -22.32 26.39 -12.94
C VAL A 521 -21.61 27.72 -13.25
N GLY A 522 -20.30 27.78 -12.96
CA GLY A 522 -19.47 28.94 -13.18
C GLY A 522 -19.54 30.02 -12.08
N ASN A 523 -20.28 29.77 -10.98
CA ASN A 523 -20.20 30.63 -9.79
C ASN A 523 -18.75 30.65 -9.26
N TYR A 524 -18.38 31.77 -8.63
CA TYR A 524 -17.04 31.92 -8.06
C TYR A 524 -17.11 32.69 -6.73
N ALA A 525 -16.13 32.50 -5.88
CA ALA A 525 -15.99 33.25 -4.64
C ALA A 525 -14.94 34.35 -4.81
N ARG A 526 -15.21 35.55 -4.31
CA ARG A 526 -14.29 36.70 -4.32
C ARG A 526 -14.15 37.32 -2.94
N MET A 527 -12.93 37.45 -2.48
CA MET A 527 -12.60 38.32 -1.36
C MET A 527 -12.54 39.76 -1.90
N GLN A 528 -13.48 40.57 -1.53
CA GLN A 528 -13.56 41.95 -2.02
C GLN A 528 -12.57 42.87 -1.30
N ASP A 529 -12.21 44.00 -1.92
CA ASP A 529 -11.31 45.00 -1.34
C ASP A 529 -11.92 45.71 -0.11
N ASP A 530 -13.25 45.68 0.02
CA ASP A 530 -13.99 46.21 1.17
C ASP A 530 -14.04 45.26 2.37
N GLY A 531 -13.42 44.07 2.25
CA GLY A 531 -13.33 43.08 3.31
C GLY A 531 -14.46 42.05 3.35
N ASN A 532 -15.34 42.00 2.35
CA ASN A 532 -16.44 41.04 2.28
C ASN A 532 -16.08 39.85 1.39
N LEU A 533 -16.26 38.63 1.88
CA LEU A 533 -16.21 37.44 1.03
C LEU A 533 -17.58 37.19 0.43
N VAL A 534 -17.66 37.15 -0.91
CA VAL A 534 -18.92 37.01 -1.64
C VAL A 534 -18.85 35.90 -2.66
N VAL A 535 -19.90 35.08 -2.73
CA VAL A 535 -20.11 34.13 -3.83
C VAL A 535 -21.00 34.77 -4.87
N TYR A 536 -20.51 34.85 -6.09
CA TYR A 536 -21.20 35.44 -7.25
C TYR A 536 -21.61 34.36 -8.25
N LYS A 537 -22.71 34.60 -8.97
CA LYS A 537 -23.00 33.86 -10.20
C LYS A 537 -21.98 34.22 -11.31
N ALA A 538 -21.82 33.35 -12.29
CA ALA A 538 -20.85 33.48 -13.38
C ALA A 538 -20.85 34.87 -14.07
N SER A 539 -22.01 35.48 -14.20
CA SER A 539 -22.19 36.81 -14.83
C SER A 539 -22.15 37.97 -13.83
N GLY A 540 -22.03 37.69 -12.53
CA GLY A 540 -22.06 38.72 -11.47
C GLY A 540 -20.69 39.29 -11.15
N GLY A 541 -20.62 40.14 -10.11
CA GLY A 541 -19.37 40.70 -9.60
C GLY A 541 -19.57 41.94 -8.77
N GLN A 542 -18.51 42.40 -8.12
CA GLN A 542 -18.52 43.64 -7.33
C GLN A 542 -18.96 44.83 -8.20
N GLY A 543 -20.01 45.50 -7.78
CA GLY A 543 -20.61 46.62 -8.55
C GLY A 543 -21.51 46.18 -9.73
N LYS A 544 -21.57 44.90 -10.07
CA LYS A 544 -22.40 44.34 -11.16
C LYS A 544 -23.60 43.53 -10.65
N GLY A 545 -23.72 43.37 -9.32
CA GLY A 545 -24.72 42.49 -8.72
C GLY A 545 -24.46 41.01 -8.96
N GLY A 546 -25.47 40.20 -8.67
CA GLY A 546 -25.36 38.73 -8.84
C GLY A 546 -24.70 38.04 -7.66
N ASP A 547 -24.65 38.66 -6.50
CA ASP A 547 -24.27 38.09 -5.23
C ASP A 547 -25.28 37.02 -4.80
N LEU A 548 -24.82 35.87 -4.45
CA LEU A 548 -25.63 34.74 -3.99
C LEU A 548 -25.52 34.50 -2.48
N TRP A 549 -24.34 34.79 -1.94
CA TRP A 549 -24.04 34.67 -0.53
C TRP A 549 -22.86 35.59 -0.16
N SER A 550 -22.82 36.05 1.08
CA SER A 550 -21.68 36.81 1.59
C SER A 550 -21.51 36.70 3.11
N THR A 551 -20.30 36.96 3.59
CA THR A 551 -19.97 37.01 5.02
C THR A 551 -20.49 38.29 5.72
N LYS A 552 -20.94 39.27 4.96
CA LYS A 552 -21.40 40.60 5.46
C LYS A 552 -20.34 41.37 6.26
N THR A 553 -19.07 41.22 5.89
CA THR A 553 -17.91 41.85 6.53
C THR A 553 -17.41 43.08 5.80
N SER A 554 -18.23 43.68 4.93
CA SER A 554 -17.92 44.97 4.26
C SER A 554 -17.55 46.06 5.24
N LYS A 555 -16.91 47.15 4.76
CA LYS A 555 -16.36 48.24 5.55
C LYS A 555 -15.11 47.88 6.38
N ASN A 556 -14.44 46.82 6.02
CA ASN A 556 -13.16 46.40 6.61
C ASN A 556 -12.11 46.32 5.48
N PRO A 557 -11.68 47.44 4.88
CA PRO A 557 -10.71 47.41 3.78
C PRO A 557 -9.42 46.69 4.20
N GLN A 558 -8.80 45.97 3.26
CA GLN A 558 -7.62 45.14 3.47
C GLN A 558 -7.84 43.90 4.40
N ALA A 559 -9.07 43.59 4.81
CA ALA A 559 -9.35 42.34 5.45
C ALA A 559 -9.07 41.17 4.48
N PHE A 560 -8.73 40.00 5.01
CA PHE A 560 -8.37 38.85 4.23
C PHE A 560 -9.01 37.56 4.78
N LEU A 561 -9.29 36.65 3.88
CA LEU A 561 -9.71 35.27 4.22
C LEU A 561 -8.48 34.41 4.48
N ARG A 562 -8.54 33.56 5.50
CA ARG A 562 -7.51 32.54 5.77
C ARG A 562 -8.11 31.24 6.16
N LEU A 563 -7.59 30.15 5.56
CA LEU A 563 -7.84 28.79 6.00
C LEU A 563 -6.73 28.38 6.98
N GLU A 564 -7.11 28.27 8.25
CA GLU A 564 -6.18 27.97 9.35
C GLU A 564 -5.76 26.48 9.35
N ASP A 565 -4.63 26.17 9.99
CA ASP A 565 -4.10 24.81 10.09
C ASP A 565 -5.01 23.86 10.90
N ASP A 566 -5.86 24.39 11.78
CA ASP A 566 -6.88 23.62 12.51
C ASP A 566 -8.17 23.35 11.68
N GLY A 567 -8.20 23.83 10.44
CA GLY A 567 -9.30 23.62 9.50
C GLY A 567 -10.39 24.69 9.53
N LYS A 568 -10.26 25.72 10.38
CA LYS A 568 -11.22 26.84 10.40
C LYS A 568 -10.99 27.80 9.26
N LEU A 569 -12.08 28.30 8.70
CA LEU A 569 -12.07 29.40 7.70
C LEU A 569 -12.42 30.70 8.41
N VAL A 570 -11.51 31.67 8.33
CA VAL A 570 -11.60 32.90 9.12
C VAL A 570 -11.35 34.14 8.24
N ILE A 571 -12.15 35.20 8.44
CA ILE A 571 -11.83 36.53 7.92
C ILE A 571 -11.26 37.38 9.03
N TYR A 572 -10.10 37.96 8.78
CA TYR A 572 -9.37 38.84 9.70
C TYR A 572 -9.34 40.27 9.24
N LYS A 573 -9.30 41.21 10.20
CA LYS A 573 -8.87 42.58 9.94
C LYS A 573 -7.40 42.63 9.50
N PRO A 574 -6.96 43.72 8.87
CA PRO A 574 -5.54 43.94 8.60
C PRO A 574 -4.69 43.76 9.87
N GLY A 575 -3.60 42.97 9.78
CA GLY A 575 -2.75 42.63 10.92
C GLY A 575 -3.31 41.63 11.92
N GLY A 576 -4.54 41.15 11.74
CA GLY A 576 -5.15 40.09 12.55
C GLY A 576 -4.54 38.70 12.29
N GLY A 577 -4.78 37.75 13.20
CA GLY A 577 -4.35 36.37 13.11
C GLY A 577 -4.40 35.68 14.46
N GLN A 578 -4.31 34.32 14.48
CA GLN A 578 -4.31 33.49 15.70
C GLN A 578 -5.45 33.83 16.70
N GLY A 579 -6.65 34.15 16.18
CA GLY A 579 -7.83 34.49 16.97
C GLY A 579 -8.06 35.98 17.24
N GLU A 580 -7.09 36.84 16.96
CA GLU A 580 -7.24 38.28 17.08
C GLU A 580 -7.73 38.94 15.78
N GLY A 581 -8.56 39.96 15.89
CA GLY A 581 -9.06 40.68 14.71
C GLY A 581 -10.06 39.92 13.85
N VAL A 582 -10.72 38.91 14.39
CA VAL A 582 -11.70 38.05 13.69
C VAL A 582 -12.96 38.88 13.36
N LEU A 583 -13.34 38.88 12.08
CA LEU A 583 -14.58 39.47 11.58
C LEU A 583 -15.66 38.42 11.36
N TRP A 584 -15.25 37.25 10.92
CA TRP A 584 -16.13 36.10 10.64
C TRP A 584 -15.36 34.81 10.68
N LYS A 585 -16.01 33.68 11.10
CA LYS A 585 -15.40 32.37 11.13
C LYS A 585 -16.41 31.22 11.01
N VAL A 586 -15.97 30.09 10.44
CA VAL A 586 -16.68 28.82 10.42
C VAL A 586 -15.65 27.63 10.50
N GLY A 587 -16.13 26.46 10.86
CA GLY A 587 -15.35 25.24 10.99
C GLY A 587 -15.01 24.88 12.41
#